data_4cbd733f29c679ad5a74cab0a0693cf9
#
_entry.id   4cbd733f29c679ad5a74cab0a0693cf9
#
_cell.length_a   1.000
_cell.length_b   1.000
_cell.length_c   1.000
_cell.angle_alpha   90.00
_cell.angle_beta   90.00
_cell.angle_gamma   90.00
#
_symmetry.space_group_name_H-M   'P 1'
#
loop_
_entity.id
_entity.type
_entity.pdbx_description
1 polymer ?
#
loop_
_entity_poly.entity_id
_entity_poly.type
_entity_poly.pdbx_seq_one_letter_code
_entity_poly.pdbx_strand_id
1 'polypeptide(L)'
;MGASPIVVAEDLTRHYRVALKEDSLLGTLRHFLRRRYQTIRAVEGVSFRILPGEVVGFLGPNGAGKTTTLKMLTGLVHPTRGKALVAGHVPWRREKAFLRKITLVMGNKQQLIWDLPAMDSFRLNAAIYEIPEGEFRKRVLELAEMLSLTEKLHQPVR
;
A
#
# COMPACT_ATOMS: atom_id res chain seq x y z
N MET A 1 20.72 -3.24 -24.81
CA MET A 1 20.14 -4.15 -23.80
C MET A 1 19.01 -3.41 -23.12
N GLY A 2 17.76 -3.84 -23.29
CA GLY A 2 16.61 -3.16 -22.65
C GLY A 2 16.65 -3.32 -21.14
N ALA A 3 16.30 -2.25 -20.39
CA ALA A 3 16.24 -2.28 -18.93
C ALA A 3 15.20 -3.34 -18.48
N SER A 4 15.56 -4.17 -17.49
CA SER A 4 14.63 -5.13 -16.91
C SER A 4 13.52 -4.42 -16.14
N PRO A 5 12.25 -4.82 -16.28
CA PRO A 5 11.14 -4.18 -15.56
C PRO A 5 11.34 -4.24 -14.05
N ILE A 6 11.05 -3.13 -13.36
CA ILE A 6 11.07 -3.08 -11.88
C ILE A 6 9.77 -3.61 -11.28
N VAL A 7 8.66 -3.50 -12.02
CA VAL A 7 7.38 -4.11 -11.65
C VAL A 7 6.89 -4.98 -12.81
N VAL A 8 6.51 -6.20 -12.49
CA VAL A 8 5.84 -7.13 -13.41
C VAL A 8 4.58 -7.65 -12.73
N ALA A 9 3.44 -7.51 -13.38
CA ALA A 9 2.18 -8.13 -12.99
C ALA A 9 1.68 -8.99 -14.15
N GLU A 10 1.29 -10.24 -13.85
CA GLU A 10 0.80 -11.20 -14.83
C GLU A 10 -0.50 -11.83 -14.33
N ASP A 11 -1.59 -11.62 -15.05
CA ASP A 11 -2.94 -12.14 -14.75
C ASP A 11 -3.39 -11.90 -13.31
N LEU A 12 -3.04 -10.73 -12.75
CA LEU A 12 -3.24 -10.42 -11.35
C LEU A 12 -4.72 -10.28 -11.06
N THR A 13 -5.24 -11.14 -10.20
CA THR A 13 -6.67 -11.27 -9.91
C THR A 13 -6.91 -11.27 -8.40
N ARG A 14 -7.93 -10.53 -7.95
CA ARG A 14 -8.36 -10.56 -6.55
C ARG A 14 -9.88 -10.62 -6.43
N HIS A 15 -10.34 -11.70 -5.83
CA HIS A 15 -11.73 -11.89 -5.44
C HIS A 15 -11.86 -11.90 -3.91
N TYR A 16 -12.90 -11.27 -3.40
CA TYR A 16 -13.27 -11.32 -1.99
C TYR A 16 -14.55 -12.12 -1.81
N ARG A 17 -14.56 -13.01 -0.83
CA ARG A 17 -15.80 -13.70 -0.39
C ARG A 17 -16.36 -12.95 0.79
N VAL A 18 -17.54 -12.37 0.63
CA VAL A 18 -18.27 -11.65 1.67
C VAL A 18 -19.50 -12.46 2.05
N ALA A 19 -19.67 -12.73 3.35
CA ALA A 19 -20.87 -13.39 3.84
C ALA A 19 -22.05 -12.43 3.73
N LEU A 20 -23.15 -12.85 3.11
CA LEU A 20 -24.39 -12.09 3.07
C LEU A 20 -25.05 -12.20 4.46
N LYS A 21 -25.23 -11.06 5.14
CA LYS A 21 -26.07 -10.97 6.33
C LYS A 21 -27.53 -10.89 5.89
N GLU A 22 -28.35 -11.82 6.35
CA GLU A 22 -29.81 -11.67 6.27
C GLU A 22 -30.27 -10.95 7.55
N ASP A 23 -30.92 -9.80 7.41
CA ASP A 23 -31.40 -8.95 8.52
C ASP A 23 -32.69 -9.49 9.17
N SER A 24 -32.82 -10.81 9.32
CA SER A 24 -33.98 -11.47 9.93
C SER A 24 -33.57 -12.36 11.13
N LEU A 25 -34.30 -12.25 12.24
CA LEU A 25 -34.08 -13.06 13.45
C LEU A 25 -34.16 -14.57 13.17
N LEU A 26 -35.07 -15.03 12.29
CA LEU A 26 -35.15 -16.39 11.78
C LEU A 26 -34.03 -16.74 10.81
N GLY A 27 -33.48 -15.74 10.07
CA GLY A 27 -32.32 -15.85 9.22
C GLY A 27 -31.06 -16.16 10.00
N THR A 28 -30.92 -15.66 11.23
CA THR A 28 -29.76 -15.87 12.08
C THR A 28 -29.55 -17.34 12.45
N LEU A 29 -30.64 -18.08 12.74
CA LEU A 29 -30.58 -19.53 13.04
C LEU A 29 -30.23 -20.34 11.77
N ARG A 30 -30.80 -19.96 10.62
CA ARG A 30 -30.52 -20.57 9.32
C ARG A 30 -29.12 -20.26 8.82
N HIS A 31 -28.58 -19.08 9.18
CA HIS A 31 -27.21 -18.64 8.84
C HIS A 31 -26.12 -19.49 9.52
N PHE A 32 -26.44 -20.09 10.69
CA PHE A 32 -25.52 -21.01 11.38
C PHE A 32 -25.35 -22.35 10.63
N LEU A 33 -26.37 -22.75 9.85
CA LEU A 33 -26.38 -24.01 9.08
C LEU A 33 -25.98 -23.85 7.60
N ARG A 34 -26.15 -22.66 6.99
CA ARG A 34 -25.83 -22.42 5.56
C ARG A 34 -25.45 -20.97 5.31
N ARG A 35 -24.16 -20.62 5.48
CA ARG A 35 -23.64 -19.30 5.11
C ARG A 35 -23.65 -19.12 3.60
N ARG A 36 -24.40 -18.16 3.11
CA ARG A 36 -24.34 -17.71 1.71
C ARG A 36 -23.20 -16.71 1.57
N TYR A 37 -22.34 -16.90 0.56
CA TYR A 37 -21.24 -16.02 0.24
C TYR A 37 -21.47 -15.37 -1.11
N GLN A 38 -21.22 -14.07 -1.19
CA GLN A 38 -21.11 -13.34 -2.44
C GLN A 38 -19.65 -13.17 -2.78
N THR A 39 -19.29 -13.40 -4.03
CA THR A 39 -17.93 -13.14 -4.54
C THR A 39 -17.88 -11.75 -5.16
N ILE A 40 -17.08 -10.86 -4.59
CA ILE A 40 -16.79 -9.54 -5.16
C ILE A 40 -15.49 -9.67 -5.96
N ARG A 41 -15.57 -9.43 -7.26
CA ARG A 41 -14.41 -9.39 -8.17
C ARG A 41 -13.80 -8.01 -8.13
N ALA A 42 -12.77 -7.83 -7.30
CA ALA A 42 -12.14 -6.52 -7.10
C ALA A 42 -11.08 -6.20 -8.15
N VAL A 43 -10.39 -7.21 -8.67
CA VAL A 43 -9.42 -7.11 -9.77
C VAL A 43 -9.53 -8.39 -10.58
N GLU A 44 -9.51 -8.29 -11.91
CA GLU A 44 -9.66 -9.43 -12.81
C GLU A 44 -8.60 -9.37 -13.92
N GLY A 45 -7.62 -10.28 -13.86
CA GLY A 45 -6.68 -10.57 -14.95
C GLY A 45 -5.78 -9.41 -15.38
N VAL A 46 -5.36 -8.52 -14.48
CA VAL A 46 -4.56 -7.35 -14.84
C VAL A 46 -3.10 -7.74 -15.08
N SER A 47 -2.56 -7.34 -16.24
CA SER A 47 -1.16 -7.58 -16.62
C SER A 47 -0.51 -6.29 -17.10
N PHE A 48 0.67 -5.96 -16.57
CA PHE A 48 1.48 -4.81 -16.99
C PHE A 48 2.93 -4.95 -16.52
N ARG A 49 3.78 -4.07 -17.07
CA ARG A 49 5.19 -3.94 -16.68
C ARG A 49 5.52 -2.48 -16.52
N ILE A 50 6.39 -2.17 -15.56
CA ILE A 50 6.90 -0.82 -15.30
C ILE A 50 8.42 -0.89 -15.31
N LEU A 51 9.06 0.00 -16.04
CA LEU A 51 10.52 0.11 -16.11
C LEU A 51 11.05 1.00 -14.96
N PRO A 52 12.33 0.86 -14.59
CA PRO A 52 12.95 1.78 -13.64
C PRO A 52 12.85 3.23 -14.12
N GLY A 53 12.51 4.15 -13.20
CA GLY A 53 12.37 5.58 -13.48
C GLY A 53 11.03 6.01 -14.08
N GLU A 54 10.13 5.08 -14.42
CA GLU A 54 8.80 5.43 -14.90
C GLU A 54 7.88 5.90 -13.78
N VAL A 55 7.05 6.91 -14.10
CA VAL A 55 5.91 7.36 -13.28
C VAL A 55 4.63 6.88 -13.95
N VAL A 56 3.90 6.01 -13.28
CA VAL A 56 2.72 5.35 -13.84
C VAL A 56 1.46 5.73 -13.06
N GLY A 57 0.42 6.22 -13.76
CA GLY A 57 -0.89 6.53 -13.21
C GLY A 57 -1.89 5.40 -13.44
N PHE A 58 -2.58 4.97 -12.36
CA PHE A 58 -3.75 4.08 -12.47
C PHE A 58 -5.00 4.92 -12.60
N LEU A 59 -5.59 4.97 -13.80
CA LEU A 59 -6.80 5.74 -14.08
C LEU A 59 -8.02 4.82 -14.14
N GLY A 60 -9.19 5.37 -13.83
CA GLY A 60 -10.45 4.64 -13.89
C GLY A 60 -11.44 5.05 -12.80
N PRO A 61 -12.72 4.63 -12.88
CA PRO A 61 -13.76 4.97 -11.92
C PRO A 61 -13.50 4.39 -10.52
N ASN A 62 -14.27 4.86 -9.52
CA ASN A 62 -14.23 4.27 -8.20
C ASN A 62 -14.72 2.81 -8.26
N GLY A 63 -14.05 1.93 -7.53
CA GLY A 63 -14.33 0.48 -7.58
C GLY A 63 -13.59 -0.29 -8.69
N ALA A 64 -12.89 0.36 -9.62
CA ALA A 64 -12.14 -0.30 -10.71
C ALA A 64 -10.92 -1.15 -10.26
N GLY A 65 -10.71 -1.31 -8.95
CA GLY A 65 -9.64 -2.17 -8.44
C GLY A 65 -8.27 -1.49 -8.28
N LYS A 66 -8.12 -0.19 -8.60
CA LYS A 66 -6.85 0.56 -8.53
C LYS A 66 -6.11 0.36 -7.20
N THR A 67 -6.77 0.70 -6.09
CA THR A 67 -6.20 0.57 -4.74
C THR A 67 -5.92 -0.89 -4.38
N THR A 68 -6.76 -1.83 -4.82
CA THR A 68 -6.55 -3.27 -4.58
C THR A 68 -5.31 -3.77 -5.33
N THR A 69 -5.10 -3.31 -6.57
CA THR A 69 -3.90 -3.62 -7.34
C THR A 69 -2.65 -3.09 -6.63
N LEU A 70 -2.63 -1.81 -6.20
CA LEU A 70 -1.51 -1.25 -5.43
C LEU A 70 -1.25 -2.02 -4.13
N LYS A 71 -2.31 -2.42 -3.41
CA LYS A 71 -2.17 -3.25 -2.20
C LYS A 71 -1.61 -4.64 -2.49
N MET A 72 -1.87 -5.22 -3.65
CA MET A 72 -1.23 -6.48 -4.07
C MET A 72 0.25 -6.26 -4.38
N LEU A 73 0.62 -5.20 -5.09
CA LEU A 73 2.01 -4.86 -5.41
C LEU A 73 2.86 -4.51 -4.19
N THR A 74 2.24 -4.04 -3.10
CA THR A 74 2.93 -3.74 -1.83
C THR A 74 2.86 -4.89 -0.82
N GLY A 75 2.26 -6.03 -1.18
CA GLY A 75 2.16 -7.21 -0.32
C GLY A 75 1.20 -7.06 0.86
N LEU A 76 0.30 -6.06 0.84
CA LEU A 76 -0.78 -5.89 1.83
C LEU A 76 -1.96 -6.82 1.53
N VAL A 77 -2.15 -7.20 0.28
CA VAL A 77 -3.20 -8.11 -0.17
C VAL A 77 -2.58 -9.21 -1.01
N HIS A 78 -2.92 -10.47 -0.68
CA HIS A 78 -2.51 -11.62 -1.48
C HIS A 78 -3.44 -11.75 -2.69
N PRO A 79 -2.94 -11.94 -3.93
CA PRO A 79 -3.80 -12.22 -5.08
C PRO A 79 -4.51 -13.56 -4.95
N THR A 80 -5.69 -13.67 -5.55
CA THR A 80 -6.40 -14.96 -5.69
C THR A 80 -5.76 -15.80 -6.80
N ARG A 81 -5.26 -15.13 -7.86
CA ARG A 81 -4.58 -15.73 -9.01
C ARG A 81 -3.59 -14.73 -9.60
N GLY A 82 -2.67 -15.23 -10.41
CA GLY A 82 -1.65 -14.43 -11.08
C GLY A 82 -0.36 -14.30 -10.29
N LYS A 83 0.59 -13.56 -10.85
CA LYS A 83 1.93 -13.37 -10.30
C LYS A 83 2.29 -11.89 -10.30
N ALA A 84 3.12 -11.46 -9.35
CA ALA A 84 3.76 -10.16 -9.39
C ALA A 84 5.19 -10.26 -8.88
N LEU A 85 6.07 -9.47 -9.50
CA LEU A 85 7.42 -9.18 -9.03
C LEU A 85 7.57 -7.67 -8.90
N VAL A 86 8.08 -7.21 -7.77
CA VAL A 86 8.38 -5.80 -7.52
C VAL A 86 9.80 -5.72 -6.99
N ALA A 87 10.66 -4.99 -7.67
CA ALA A 87 12.11 -4.91 -7.39
C ALA A 87 12.77 -6.30 -7.22
N GLY A 88 12.34 -7.30 -8.03
CA GLY A 88 12.83 -8.67 -8.01
C GLY A 88 12.24 -9.56 -6.91
N HIS A 89 11.31 -9.07 -6.09
CA HIS A 89 10.69 -9.81 -4.99
C HIS A 89 9.21 -10.11 -5.26
N VAL A 90 8.72 -11.21 -4.69
CA VAL A 90 7.29 -11.54 -4.64
C VAL A 90 6.65 -10.76 -3.48
N PRO A 91 5.75 -9.77 -3.72
CA PRO A 91 5.32 -8.81 -2.71
C PRO A 91 4.72 -9.44 -1.45
N TRP A 92 3.90 -10.47 -1.60
CA TRP A 92 3.19 -11.11 -0.47
C TRP A 92 4.07 -12.02 0.40
N ARG A 93 5.33 -12.29 0.01
CA ARG A 93 6.32 -12.91 0.90
C ARG A 93 6.80 -11.95 1.98
N ARG A 94 6.64 -10.65 1.77
CA ARG A 94 6.97 -9.58 2.73
C ARG A 94 8.38 -9.69 3.30
N GLU A 95 9.34 -10.08 2.44
CA GLU A 95 10.75 -10.18 2.80
C GLU A 95 11.28 -8.81 3.27
N LYS A 96 12.14 -8.77 4.29
CA LYS A 96 12.71 -7.51 4.81
C LYS A 96 13.38 -6.68 3.72
N ALA A 97 14.14 -7.35 2.82
CA ALA A 97 14.80 -6.71 1.68
C ALA A 97 13.82 -6.03 0.72
N PHE A 98 12.62 -6.59 0.54
CA PHE A 98 11.55 -5.99 -0.25
C PHE A 98 10.91 -4.81 0.47
N LEU A 99 10.54 -4.97 1.73
CA LEU A 99 9.85 -3.92 2.50
C LEU A 99 10.68 -2.64 2.64
N ARG A 100 12.00 -2.73 2.65
CA ARG A 100 12.91 -1.58 2.65
C ARG A 100 12.96 -0.83 1.30
N LYS A 101 12.56 -1.47 0.21
CA LYS A 101 12.58 -0.89 -1.15
C LYS A 101 11.29 -0.22 -1.56
N ILE A 102 10.22 -0.37 -0.78
CA ILE A 102 8.91 0.15 -1.11
C ILE A 102 8.36 1.04 0.00
N THR A 103 7.56 2.01 -0.40
CA THR A 103 6.69 2.75 0.53
C THR A 103 5.30 2.89 -0.08
N LEU A 104 4.27 2.94 0.75
CA LEU A 104 2.89 3.16 0.34
C LEU A 104 2.33 4.38 1.08
N VAL A 105 2.08 5.45 0.33
CA VAL A 105 1.43 6.66 0.83
C VAL A 105 -0.04 6.62 0.44
N MET A 106 -0.95 6.73 1.41
CA MET A 106 -2.39 6.76 1.19
C MET A 106 -2.95 8.12 1.60
N GLY A 107 -3.61 8.83 0.67
CA GLY A 107 -4.03 10.22 0.84
C GLY A 107 -5.03 10.48 1.98
N ASN A 108 -5.82 9.47 2.38
CA ASN A 108 -6.79 9.55 3.47
C ASN A 108 -6.32 8.87 4.76
N LYS A 109 -5.05 8.48 4.84
CA LYS A 109 -4.43 7.92 6.04
C LYS A 109 -3.26 8.80 6.44
N GLN A 110 -3.28 9.23 7.70
CA GLN A 110 -2.21 10.05 8.23
C GLN A 110 -0.93 9.21 8.30
N GLN A 111 0.13 9.75 7.72
CA GLN A 111 1.45 9.15 7.73
C GLN A 111 2.24 9.55 8.98
N LEU A 112 1.82 10.63 9.64
CA LEU A 112 2.41 11.14 10.86
C LEU A 112 1.54 10.78 12.08
N ILE A 113 2.15 10.60 13.22
CA ILE A 113 1.47 10.34 14.49
C ILE A 113 0.93 11.68 15.03
N TRP A 114 -0.38 11.81 15.15
CA TRP A 114 -1.07 13.07 15.43
C TRP A 114 -0.64 13.76 16.73
N ASP A 115 -0.44 12.98 17.77
CA ASP A 115 -0.11 13.50 19.11
C ASP A 115 1.39 13.75 19.30
N LEU A 116 2.22 13.39 18.31
CA LEU A 116 3.66 13.62 18.35
C LEU A 116 4.07 14.76 17.43
N PRO A 117 5.22 15.42 17.71
CA PRO A 117 5.87 16.30 16.76
C PRO A 117 6.17 15.60 15.43
N ALA A 118 6.09 16.33 14.33
CA ALA A 118 6.39 15.80 13.00
C ALA A 118 7.80 15.18 12.95
N MET A 119 8.77 15.81 13.61
CA MET A 119 10.15 15.34 13.71
C MET A 119 10.25 13.93 14.31
N ASP A 120 9.45 13.59 15.32
CA ASP A 120 9.49 12.27 15.95
C ASP A 120 8.90 11.19 15.03
N SER A 121 7.84 11.53 14.27
CA SER A 121 7.31 10.64 13.23
C SER A 121 8.33 10.40 12.11
N PHE A 122 9.11 11.43 11.73
CA PHE A 122 10.18 11.30 10.73
C PHE A 122 11.32 10.44 11.26
N ARG A 123 11.74 10.59 12.52
CA ARG A 123 12.75 9.75 13.17
C ARG A 123 12.34 8.29 13.22
N LEU A 124 11.06 8.02 13.54
CA LEU A 124 10.53 6.66 13.50
C LEU A 124 10.65 6.05 12.09
N ASN A 125 10.27 6.80 11.06
CA ASN A 125 10.43 6.35 9.67
C ASN A 125 11.91 6.15 9.31
N ALA A 126 12.80 7.06 9.72
CA ALA A 126 14.24 6.93 9.48
C ALA A 126 14.80 5.65 10.11
N ALA A 127 14.36 5.30 11.33
CA ALA A 127 14.74 4.06 11.98
C ALA A 127 14.21 2.81 11.25
N ILE A 128 12.95 2.84 10.78
CA ILE A 128 12.34 1.72 10.03
C ILE A 128 13.08 1.47 8.71
N TYR A 129 13.48 2.54 8.00
CA TYR A 129 14.18 2.44 6.72
C TYR A 129 15.71 2.45 6.84
N GLU A 130 16.23 2.45 8.08
CA GLU A 130 17.67 2.45 8.39
C GLU A 130 18.42 3.62 7.70
N ILE A 131 17.83 4.81 7.71
CA ILE A 131 18.43 6.01 7.14
C ILE A 131 19.48 6.55 8.12
N PRO A 132 20.75 6.77 7.69
CA PRO A 132 21.78 7.32 8.55
C PRO A 132 21.41 8.72 9.08
N GLU A 133 21.73 9.00 10.37
CA GLU A 133 21.33 10.24 11.05
C GLU A 133 21.76 11.51 10.30
N GLY A 134 22.98 11.53 9.73
CA GLY A 134 23.47 12.69 8.96
C GLY A 134 22.65 12.94 7.70
N GLU A 135 22.27 11.89 6.98
CA GLU A 135 21.43 11.98 5.79
C GLU A 135 19.99 12.38 6.17
N PHE A 136 19.46 11.81 7.23
CA PHE A 136 18.15 12.14 7.77
C PHE A 136 18.04 13.63 8.09
N ARG A 137 18.97 14.17 8.90
CA ARG A 137 18.97 15.59 9.28
C ARG A 137 19.04 16.53 8.08
N LYS A 138 19.95 16.23 7.16
CA LYS A 138 20.11 17.03 5.95
C LYS A 138 18.81 17.10 5.14
N ARG A 139 18.21 15.94 4.86
CA ARG A 139 16.98 15.87 4.07
C ARG A 139 15.78 16.53 4.74
N VAL A 140 15.63 16.33 6.06
CA VAL A 140 14.49 16.92 6.80
C VAL A 140 14.61 18.45 6.80
N LEU A 141 15.79 19.01 7.07
CA LEU A 141 15.98 20.45 7.06
C LEU A 141 15.76 21.05 5.67
N GLU A 142 16.36 20.46 4.64
CA GLU A 142 16.20 20.90 3.24
C GLU A 142 14.72 20.93 2.81
N LEU A 143 13.97 19.85 3.08
CA LEU A 143 12.56 19.78 2.75
C LEU A 143 11.69 20.72 3.60
N ALA A 144 12.03 20.88 4.88
CA ALA A 144 11.31 21.78 5.78
C ALA A 144 11.48 23.26 5.37
N GLU A 145 12.68 23.65 4.92
CA GLU A 145 12.93 24.98 4.36
C GLU A 145 12.14 25.20 3.06
N MET A 146 12.21 24.24 2.11
CA MET A 146 11.45 24.32 0.84
C MET A 146 9.95 24.49 1.05
N LEU A 147 9.39 23.85 2.10
CA LEU A 147 7.98 23.87 2.41
C LEU A 147 7.58 24.95 3.43
N SER A 148 8.53 25.74 3.93
CA SER A 148 8.33 26.74 5.00
C SER A 148 7.73 26.13 6.27
N LEU A 149 8.19 24.93 6.67
CA LEU A 149 7.72 24.16 7.81
C LEU A 149 8.72 24.04 8.96
N THR A 150 9.87 24.70 8.87
CA THR A 150 10.98 24.53 9.84
C THR A 150 10.53 24.77 11.29
N GLU A 151 9.74 25.81 11.55
CA GLU A 151 9.25 26.14 12.89
C GLU A 151 8.20 25.13 13.40
N LYS A 152 7.55 24.38 12.52
CA LYS A 152 6.48 23.42 12.83
C LYS A 152 6.98 22.01 13.11
N LEU A 153 8.24 21.73 12.83
CA LEU A 153 8.80 20.37 12.98
C LEU A 153 8.69 19.82 14.41
N HIS A 154 8.75 20.70 15.40
CA HIS A 154 8.72 20.34 16.82
C HIS A 154 7.35 20.52 17.48
N GLN A 155 6.31 20.87 16.68
CA GLN A 155 4.95 21.01 17.17
C GLN A 155 4.17 19.72 16.88
N PRO A 156 3.18 19.33 17.75
CA PRO A 156 2.27 18.22 17.46
C PRO A 156 1.54 18.41 16.13
N VAL A 157 1.38 17.32 15.39
CA VAL A 157 0.80 17.36 14.03
C VAL A 157 -0.67 17.82 14.02
N ARG A 158 -1.41 17.61 15.12
CA ARG A 158 -2.82 18.02 15.27
C ARG A 158 -3.00 19.58 15.33
#